data_39c8ecb813edd9b0c034fbd76065de6a
#
_entry.id   39c8ecb813edd9b0c034fbd76065de6a
#
_cell.length_a   1.000
_cell.length_b   1.000
_cell.length_c   1.000
_cell.angle_alpha   90.00
_cell.angle_beta   90.00
_cell.angle_gamma   90.00
#
_symmetry.space_group_name_H-M   'P 1'
#
loop_
_entity.id
_entity.type
_entity.pdbx_description
1 polymer ?
#
loop_
_entity_poly.entity_id
_entity_poly.type
_entity_poly.pdbx_seq_one_letter_code
_entity_poly.pdbx_strand_id
1 'polypeptide(L)'
;MGQGLSRNSPIQLELGKENYEALIERHGQWVRWRTAAKCPCAKGNSMQPDIHCRKCGGLGITFGYQKSAVVTQTVMIRDNSGMIELNAEYTDCPLVKCYDNSGRVYDRATKAGSFVMLNTAELPVKGVYVTAVMIRNVLQTVDSAVMTSAGNGYYRIEGLQSERRKTEGLYHTAPGDIESVESVIDAEGNKYEIGEFRQDCVFVKPRKVERKNEDTGEMETLEVSPPETLYAKNVKYIPPFSFVILNQNLSKSDAQVMQDNNGDAVLTFPYAYDVSQDDIITVLSGTYTLKGVFTKKDADYDVIPAYFVGAVVSCIGKEREYIPNVDFILCGANYLKWLCDDCPEDGEAYSLVYKVYPTYKVVKAIPQIRTSENQRMPKKAVIKLYDTYGEARGVNKK
;
A
#
# COMPACT_ATOMS: atom_id res chain seq x y z
N MET A 1 -49.18 -22.24 17.34
CA MET A 1 -48.96 -22.74 15.99
C MET A 1 -47.62 -22.16 15.53
N GLY A 2 -46.57 -22.94 15.57
CA GLY A 2 -45.25 -22.54 15.08
C GLY A 2 -45.25 -22.58 13.57
N GLN A 3 -45.01 -21.47 12.93
CA GLN A 3 -44.70 -21.44 11.50
C GLN A 3 -43.33 -22.06 11.31
N GLY A 4 -43.30 -23.27 10.77
CA GLY A 4 -42.08 -23.93 10.34
C GLY A 4 -41.38 -23.10 9.28
N LEU A 5 -40.17 -22.67 9.53
CA LEU A 5 -39.29 -22.09 8.53
C LEU A 5 -39.13 -23.11 7.38
N SER A 6 -39.59 -22.75 6.20
CA SER A 6 -39.40 -23.54 5.00
C SER A 6 -37.89 -23.80 4.78
N ARG A 7 -37.53 -25.07 4.56
CA ARG A 7 -36.13 -25.49 4.29
C ARG A 7 -35.50 -24.80 3.09
N ASN A 8 -36.25 -24.06 2.30
CA ASN A 8 -35.82 -23.35 1.10
C ASN A 8 -35.78 -21.82 1.26
N SER A 9 -36.07 -21.27 2.44
CA SER A 9 -35.83 -19.86 2.67
C SER A 9 -34.32 -19.66 2.82
N PRO A 10 -33.66 -18.88 1.96
CA PRO A 10 -32.28 -18.51 2.22
C PRO A 10 -32.31 -17.79 3.57
N ILE A 11 -31.61 -18.32 4.55
CA ILE A 11 -31.34 -17.60 5.78
C ILE A 11 -30.55 -16.37 5.34
N GLN A 12 -31.21 -15.27 5.13
CA GLN A 12 -30.57 -13.97 5.05
C GLN A 12 -30.11 -13.66 6.48
N LEU A 13 -28.92 -14.13 6.81
CA LEU A 13 -28.18 -13.59 7.91
C LEU A 13 -27.93 -12.12 7.52
N GLU A 14 -28.72 -11.22 8.06
CA GLU A 14 -28.42 -9.80 8.08
C GLU A 14 -27.20 -9.61 8.97
N LEU A 15 -26.04 -9.85 8.38
CA LEU A 15 -24.78 -9.54 9.01
C LEU A 15 -24.64 -8.03 8.97
N GLY A 16 -24.75 -7.37 10.10
CA GLY A 16 -24.45 -5.95 10.22
C GLY A 16 -23.02 -5.64 9.72
N LYS A 17 -22.78 -4.38 9.36
CA LYS A 17 -21.47 -3.90 8.88
C LYS A 17 -20.31 -4.36 9.77
N GLU A 18 -20.49 -4.28 11.08
CA GLU A 18 -19.49 -4.67 12.09
C GLU A 18 -19.09 -6.14 11.99
N ASN A 19 -20.05 -7.03 11.70
CA ASN A 19 -19.77 -8.45 11.53
C ASN A 19 -18.95 -8.72 10.26
N TYR A 20 -19.17 -7.95 9.17
CA TYR A 20 -18.38 -8.06 7.97
C TYR A 20 -16.98 -7.50 8.14
N GLU A 21 -16.84 -6.38 8.83
CA GLU A 21 -15.52 -5.83 9.15
C GLU A 21 -14.74 -6.79 10.06
N ALA A 22 -15.39 -7.37 11.08
CA ALA A 22 -14.79 -8.40 11.91
C ALA A 22 -14.41 -9.67 11.11
N LEU A 23 -15.20 -10.05 10.11
CA LEU A 23 -14.87 -11.15 9.21
C LEU A 23 -13.61 -10.84 8.38
N ILE A 24 -13.53 -9.62 7.82
CA ILE A 24 -12.35 -9.18 7.09
C ILE A 24 -11.13 -9.15 8.04
N GLU A 25 -11.30 -8.72 9.27
CA GLU A 25 -10.23 -8.74 10.28
C GLU A 25 -9.76 -10.14 10.64
N ARG A 26 -10.69 -11.10 10.73
CA ARG A 26 -10.37 -12.48 11.10
C ARG A 26 -9.73 -13.28 9.98
N HIS A 27 -10.18 -13.12 8.74
CA HIS A 27 -9.81 -13.94 7.58
C HIS A 27 -9.06 -13.19 6.49
N GLY A 28 -8.85 -11.90 6.67
CA GLY A 28 -8.22 -11.06 5.67
C GLY A 28 -6.72 -11.29 5.56
N GLN A 29 -6.20 -10.77 4.47
CA GLN A 29 -4.78 -10.74 4.16
C GLN A 29 -4.33 -9.29 3.94
N TRP A 30 -3.09 -9.01 4.29
CA TRP A 30 -2.48 -7.72 3.99
C TRP A 30 -2.24 -7.57 2.51
N VAL A 31 -2.63 -6.44 1.97
CA VAL A 31 -2.39 -6.10 0.58
C VAL A 31 -1.79 -4.71 0.46
N ARG A 32 -0.92 -4.57 -0.52
CA ARG A 32 -0.47 -3.30 -1.03
C ARG A 32 -1.30 -2.94 -2.24
N TRP A 33 -1.86 -1.75 -2.22
CA TRP A 33 -2.77 -1.30 -3.25
C TRP A 33 -2.21 -0.08 -3.99
N ARG A 34 -2.17 -0.16 -5.30
CA ARG A 34 -1.82 0.97 -6.17
C ARG A 34 -3.02 1.33 -7.01
N THR A 35 -3.46 2.57 -6.91
CA THR A 35 -4.57 3.09 -7.70
C THR A 35 -4.11 3.41 -9.11
N ALA A 36 -4.84 2.93 -10.09
CA ALA A 36 -4.62 3.24 -11.49
C ALA A 36 -5.21 4.61 -11.85
N ALA A 37 -4.45 5.41 -12.56
CA ALA A 37 -4.91 6.67 -13.13
C ALA A 37 -4.54 6.74 -14.60
N LYS A 38 -5.41 7.32 -15.44
CA LYS A 38 -5.10 7.54 -16.85
C LYS A 38 -3.90 8.46 -16.97
N CYS A 39 -2.93 8.06 -17.79
CA CYS A 39 -1.78 8.90 -18.05
C CYS A 39 -2.19 10.09 -18.92
N PRO A 40 -1.70 11.30 -18.63
CA PRO A 40 -1.98 12.48 -19.46
C PRO A 40 -1.52 12.37 -20.92
N CYS A 41 -0.64 11.40 -21.24
CA CYS A 41 -0.23 11.15 -22.63
C CYS A 41 -1.34 10.54 -23.50
N ALA A 42 -2.33 9.87 -22.89
CA ALA A 42 -3.51 9.36 -23.57
C ALA A 42 -4.49 10.53 -23.79
N LYS A 43 -4.18 11.39 -24.76
CA LYS A 43 -4.99 12.58 -25.10
C LYS A 43 -6.02 12.25 -26.16
N GLY A 44 -7.19 12.86 -26.04
CA GLY A 44 -8.25 12.87 -27.06
C GLY A 44 -9.12 11.61 -27.09
N ASN A 45 -9.97 11.54 -28.09
CA ASN A 45 -10.99 10.47 -28.26
C ASN A 45 -10.39 9.10 -28.62
N SER A 46 -9.15 9.05 -29.09
CA SER A 46 -8.50 7.79 -29.49
C SER A 46 -8.07 6.93 -28.30
N MET A 47 -7.92 7.52 -27.11
CA MET A 47 -7.40 6.85 -25.91
C MET A 47 -6.06 6.07 -26.12
N GLN A 48 -5.40 6.26 -27.25
CA GLN A 48 -4.13 5.60 -27.51
C GLN A 48 -3.03 6.31 -26.71
N PRO A 49 -2.30 5.57 -25.87
CA PRO A 49 -1.17 6.13 -25.15
C PRO A 49 0.00 6.37 -26.10
N ASP A 50 0.79 7.36 -25.79
CA ASP A 50 2.10 7.53 -26.43
C ASP A 50 3.02 6.38 -25.97
N ILE A 51 3.46 5.54 -26.92
CA ILE A 51 4.33 4.39 -26.68
C ILE A 51 5.70 4.78 -26.12
N HIS A 52 6.12 6.03 -26.32
CA HIS A 52 7.37 6.57 -25.80
C HIS A 52 7.19 7.39 -24.51
N CYS A 53 6.00 7.40 -23.94
CA CYS A 53 5.72 8.15 -22.72
C CYS A 53 6.57 7.63 -21.54
N ARG A 54 7.44 8.48 -21.01
CA ARG A 54 8.31 8.13 -19.89
C ARG A 54 7.54 7.88 -18.58
N LYS A 55 6.33 8.44 -18.41
CA LYS A 55 5.52 8.26 -17.19
C LYS A 55 4.85 6.91 -17.11
N CYS A 56 4.27 6.43 -18.21
CA CYS A 56 3.51 5.19 -18.22
C CYS A 56 4.18 4.06 -19.03
N GLY A 57 5.32 4.32 -19.66
CA GLY A 57 6.02 3.34 -20.50
C GLY A 57 5.18 2.83 -21.69
N GLY A 58 4.24 3.65 -22.19
CA GLY A 58 3.33 3.26 -23.26
C GLY A 58 2.03 2.61 -22.80
N LEU A 59 1.86 2.33 -21.51
CA LEU A 59 0.66 1.65 -20.98
C LEU A 59 -0.60 2.53 -20.96
N GLY A 60 -0.47 3.85 -21.03
CA GLY A 60 -1.58 4.79 -20.90
C GLY A 60 -2.13 4.92 -19.47
N ILE A 61 -1.57 4.19 -18.51
CA ILE A 61 -1.97 4.14 -17.11
C ILE A 61 -0.74 4.37 -16.25
N THR A 62 -0.88 5.20 -15.22
CA THR A 62 0.11 5.39 -14.17
C THR A 62 -0.44 4.85 -12.86
N PHE A 63 0.45 4.38 -12.01
CA PHE A 63 0.07 3.82 -10.71
C PHE A 63 0.58 4.72 -9.60
N GLY A 64 -0.27 4.99 -8.65
CA GLY A 64 0.04 5.76 -7.45
C GLY A 64 -0.52 5.09 -6.20
N TYR A 65 -0.01 5.49 -5.05
CA TYR A 65 -0.61 5.08 -3.79
C TYR A 65 -1.81 5.97 -3.48
N GLN A 66 -2.86 5.36 -2.95
CA GLN A 66 -3.99 6.11 -2.44
C GLN A 66 -3.57 6.81 -1.14
N LYS A 67 -3.39 8.13 -1.20
CA LYS A 67 -2.96 8.94 -0.04
C LYS A 67 -4.12 9.34 0.87
N SER A 68 -5.35 9.22 0.41
CA SER A 68 -6.54 9.54 1.18
C SER A 68 -7.71 8.64 0.80
N ALA A 69 -8.57 8.36 1.75
CA ALA A 69 -9.81 7.62 1.55
C ALA A 69 -10.99 8.44 2.07
N VAL A 70 -12.10 8.42 1.34
CA VAL A 70 -13.35 8.98 1.82
C VAL A 70 -13.99 7.98 2.77
N VAL A 71 -14.17 8.38 4.02
CA VAL A 71 -14.82 7.58 5.05
C VAL A 71 -16.14 8.22 5.44
N THR A 72 -17.12 7.41 5.79
CA THR A 72 -18.43 7.92 6.19
C THR A 72 -18.88 7.25 7.47
N GLN A 73 -19.45 8.04 8.38
CA GLN A 73 -20.13 7.52 9.54
C GLN A 73 -21.54 8.11 9.63
N THR A 74 -22.52 7.24 9.82
CA THR A 74 -23.91 7.63 10.04
C THR A 74 -24.24 7.51 11.52
N VAL A 75 -24.72 8.58 12.10
CA VAL A 75 -25.08 8.66 13.52
C VAL A 75 -26.52 9.14 13.64
N MET A 76 -27.29 8.51 14.53
CA MET A 76 -28.64 8.94 14.84
C MET A 76 -28.60 10.10 15.86
N ILE A 77 -29.32 11.16 15.56
CA ILE A 77 -29.49 12.29 16.48
C ILE A 77 -30.31 11.82 17.71
N ARG A 78 -29.68 11.89 18.86
CA ARG A 78 -30.28 11.44 20.13
C ARG A 78 -31.00 12.57 20.89
N ASP A 79 -30.58 13.79 20.66
CA ASP A 79 -31.09 15.00 21.30
C ASP A 79 -31.21 16.16 20.31
N ASN A 80 -31.66 17.32 20.77
CA ASN A 80 -31.80 18.49 19.93
C ASN A 80 -30.57 19.42 19.98
N SER A 81 -29.40 18.90 20.35
CA SER A 81 -28.16 19.70 20.45
C SER A 81 -27.57 20.07 19.11
N GLY A 82 -27.96 19.37 18.03
CA GLY A 82 -27.34 19.51 16.73
C GLY A 82 -25.89 19.01 16.69
N MET A 83 -25.48 18.23 17.69
CA MET A 83 -24.15 17.66 17.81
C MET A 83 -24.22 16.15 17.62
N ILE A 84 -23.30 15.63 16.83
CA ILE A 84 -23.09 14.19 16.64
C ILE A 84 -21.69 13.80 17.09
N GLU A 85 -21.57 12.66 17.73
CA GLU A 85 -20.30 12.08 18.16
C GLU A 85 -19.89 10.99 17.18
N LEU A 86 -18.68 11.12 16.67
CA LEU A 86 -18.04 10.16 15.77
C LEU A 86 -17.17 9.19 16.57
N ASN A 87 -16.89 8.03 15.99
CA ASN A 87 -15.94 7.09 16.57
C ASN A 87 -14.56 7.74 16.73
N ALA A 88 -13.83 7.32 17.76
CA ALA A 88 -12.51 7.87 18.07
C ALA A 88 -11.51 7.75 16.92
N GLU A 89 -11.65 6.73 16.07
CA GLU A 89 -10.80 6.52 14.87
C GLU A 89 -10.92 7.64 13.83
N TYR A 90 -11.97 8.47 13.90
CA TYR A 90 -12.18 9.59 12.97
C TYR A 90 -11.82 10.95 13.55
N THR A 91 -11.21 10.98 14.73
CA THR A 91 -10.84 12.23 15.42
C THR A 91 -10.01 13.16 14.53
N ASP A 92 -9.02 12.60 13.82
CA ASP A 92 -8.10 13.36 12.97
C ASP A 92 -8.52 13.45 11.49
N CYS A 93 -9.73 12.94 11.17
CA CYS A 93 -10.23 12.98 9.81
C CYS A 93 -10.94 14.31 9.51
N PRO A 94 -10.48 15.14 8.56
CA PRO A 94 -11.17 16.35 8.16
C PRO A 94 -12.59 16.08 7.66
N LEU A 95 -13.55 16.90 8.10
CA LEU A 95 -14.92 16.85 7.64
C LEU A 95 -15.03 17.46 6.24
N VAL A 96 -15.70 16.75 5.33
CA VAL A 96 -16.00 17.25 3.98
C VAL A 96 -17.41 17.82 3.93
N LYS A 97 -18.38 17.05 4.41
CA LYS A 97 -19.79 17.45 4.43
C LYS A 97 -20.59 16.57 5.39
N CYS A 98 -21.74 17.10 5.81
CA CYS A 98 -22.77 16.32 6.51
C CYS A 98 -24.08 16.40 5.74
N TYR A 99 -24.85 15.33 5.75
CA TYR A 99 -26.21 15.29 5.22
C TYR A 99 -27.06 14.30 5.99
N ASP A 100 -28.36 14.51 5.99
CA ASP A 100 -29.29 13.58 6.63
C ASP A 100 -29.92 12.57 5.63
N ASN A 101 -30.74 11.69 6.18
CA ASN A 101 -31.43 10.66 5.39
C ASN A 101 -32.53 11.22 4.45
N SER A 102 -32.93 12.51 4.59
CA SER A 102 -33.78 13.20 3.64
C SER A 102 -33.01 13.83 2.46
N GLY A 103 -31.67 13.83 2.53
CA GLY A 103 -30.78 14.46 1.55
C GLY A 103 -30.49 15.93 1.85
N ARG A 104 -30.93 16.47 2.97
CA ARG A 104 -30.57 17.83 3.41
C ARG A 104 -29.10 17.89 3.76
N VAL A 105 -28.36 18.83 3.18
CA VAL A 105 -26.93 19.06 3.43
C VAL A 105 -26.75 20.14 4.49
N TYR A 106 -25.82 19.93 5.40
CA TYR A 106 -25.45 20.86 6.47
C TYR A 106 -24.15 21.56 6.12
N ASP A 107 -24.25 22.61 5.31
CA ASP A 107 -23.08 23.29 4.71
C ASP A 107 -22.18 23.99 5.75
N ARG A 108 -22.70 24.32 6.92
CA ARG A 108 -21.98 24.99 8.01
C ARG A 108 -21.51 24.04 9.10
N ALA A 109 -21.61 22.73 8.86
CA ALA A 109 -21.15 21.77 9.85
C ALA A 109 -19.64 21.92 10.10
N THR A 110 -19.28 21.95 11.38
CA THR A 110 -17.87 22.05 11.81
C THR A 110 -17.52 20.85 12.68
N LYS A 111 -16.27 20.41 12.61
CA LYS A 111 -15.77 19.28 13.38
C LYS A 111 -14.69 19.74 14.36
N ALA A 112 -14.79 19.29 15.60
CA ALA A 112 -13.81 19.49 16.66
C ALA A 112 -13.57 18.15 17.36
N GLY A 113 -12.40 17.57 17.13
CA GLY A 113 -12.09 16.22 17.63
C GLY A 113 -13.06 15.17 17.09
N SER A 114 -13.69 14.40 17.97
CA SER A 114 -14.73 13.40 17.62
C SER A 114 -16.14 14.01 17.45
N PHE A 115 -16.33 15.29 17.71
CA PHE A 115 -17.65 15.92 17.65
C PHE A 115 -17.82 16.72 16.35
N VAL A 116 -19.03 16.63 15.78
CA VAL A 116 -19.46 17.46 14.65
C VAL A 116 -20.68 18.27 15.07
N MET A 117 -20.59 19.58 14.93
CA MET A 117 -21.69 20.53 15.15
C MET A 117 -22.31 20.89 13.81
N LEU A 118 -23.60 20.70 13.67
CA LEU A 118 -24.31 20.93 12.41
C LEU A 118 -24.52 22.40 12.06
N ASN A 119 -24.43 23.30 13.05
CA ASN A 119 -24.50 24.77 12.90
C ASN A 119 -25.63 25.26 11.97
N THR A 120 -26.82 24.75 12.19
CA THR A 120 -28.01 25.09 11.40
C THR A 120 -29.07 25.80 12.27
N ALA A 121 -29.85 26.72 11.65
CA ALA A 121 -30.94 27.38 12.33
C ALA A 121 -32.12 26.43 12.66
N GLU A 122 -32.28 25.42 11.81
CA GLU A 122 -33.26 24.35 12.01
C GLU A 122 -32.53 23.05 12.33
N LEU A 123 -32.48 22.68 13.58
CA LEU A 123 -31.86 21.45 14.03
C LEU A 123 -32.63 20.23 13.55
N PRO A 124 -31.93 19.13 13.20
CA PRO A 124 -32.61 17.89 12.85
C PRO A 124 -33.38 17.35 14.06
N VAL A 125 -34.54 16.78 13.79
CA VAL A 125 -35.40 16.19 14.82
C VAL A 125 -34.71 14.94 15.38
N LYS A 126 -34.92 14.68 16.67
CA LYS A 126 -34.50 13.43 17.31
C LYS A 126 -34.96 12.22 16.50
N GLY A 127 -34.05 11.27 16.28
CA GLY A 127 -34.27 10.06 15.45
C GLY A 127 -33.87 10.20 14.00
N VAL A 128 -33.47 11.40 13.53
CA VAL A 128 -32.90 11.58 12.18
C VAL A 128 -31.48 11.04 12.16
N TYR A 129 -31.13 10.33 11.07
CA TYR A 129 -29.79 9.86 10.82
C TYR A 129 -29.00 10.91 10.03
N VAL A 130 -27.87 11.29 10.55
CA VAL A 130 -26.93 12.22 9.88
C VAL A 130 -25.66 11.46 9.49
N THR A 131 -25.26 11.61 8.25
CA THR A 131 -24.03 11.02 7.72
C THR A 131 -22.95 12.10 7.61
N ALA A 132 -21.87 11.92 8.34
CA ALA A 132 -20.64 12.70 8.21
C ALA A 132 -19.74 12.03 7.16
N VAL A 133 -19.32 12.81 6.17
CA VAL A 133 -18.34 12.40 5.14
C VAL A 133 -17.02 13.06 5.48
N MET A 134 -15.98 12.26 5.64
CA MET A 134 -14.66 12.71 6.08
C MET A 134 -13.57 12.19 5.11
N ILE A 135 -12.42 12.82 5.14
CA ILE A 135 -11.22 12.32 4.46
C ILE A 135 -10.29 11.72 5.50
N ARG A 136 -9.99 10.45 5.38
CA ARG A 136 -8.94 9.80 6.15
C ARG A 136 -7.63 9.92 5.40
N ASN A 137 -6.64 10.55 6.01
CA ASN A 137 -5.29 10.54 5.46
C ASN A 137 -4.69 9.15 5.71
N VAL A 138 -4.24 8.52 4.65
CA VAL A 138 -3.62 7.19 4.71
C VAL A 138 -2.14 7.31 5.05
N LEU A 139 -1.53 8.46 4.75
CA LEU A 139 -0.15 8.74 5.07
C LEU A 139 0.00 8.89 6.58
N GLN A 140 0.82 8.06 7.20
CA GLN A 140 1.17 8.15 8.61
C GLN A 140 2.51 8.87 8.77
N THR A 141 2.67 9.55 9.89
CA THR A 141 3.92 10.25 10.23
C THR A 141 4.42 9.75 11.57
N VAL A 142 5.71 9.46 11.64
CA VAL A 142 6.43 9.17 12.88
C VAL A 142 7.48 10.25 13.07
N ASP A 143 7.38 11.00 14.17
CA ASP A 143 8.26 12.13 14.44
C ASP A 143 9.72 11.72 14.62
N SER A 144 9.94 10.55 15.23
CA SER A 144 11.28 9.99 15.43
C SER A 144 11.22 8.47 15.44
N ALA A 145 12.04 7.83 14.64
CA ALA A 145 12.15 6.37 14.56
C ALA A 145 13.61 5.94 14.63
N VAL A 146 13.85 4.81 15.26
CA VAL A 146 15.17 4.16 15.27
C VAL A 146 15.40 3.48 13.93
N MET A 147 16.62 3.56 13.43
CA MET A 147 17.07 2.89 12.22
C MET A 147 18.21 1.95 12.58
N THR A 148 18.12 0.71 12.14
CA THR A 148 19.18 -0.29 12.33
C THR A 148 19.80 -0.67 10.98
N SER A 149 21.11 -0.88 10.98
CA SER A 149 21.83 -1.29 9.77
C SER A 149 21.29 -2.61 9.22
N ALA A 150 20.92 -2.61 7.94
CA ALA A 150 20.53 -3.79 7.18
C ALA A 150 21.65 -4.27 6.23
N GLY A 151 22.84 -3.67 6.34
CA GLY A 151 24.01 -3.92 5.49
C GLY A 151 24.11 -2.98 4.29
N ASN A 152 25.31 -2.81 3.78
CA ASN A 152 25.63 -2.05 2.55
C ASN A 152 25.06 -0.61 2.51
N GLY A 153 25.08 0.09 3.65
CA GLY A 153 24.55 1.45 3.75
C GLY A 153 23.02 1.55 3.82
N TYR A 154 22.31 0.42 3.82
CA TYR A 154 20.86 0.39 4.04
C TYR A 154 20.53 0.26 5.52
N TYR A 155 19.58 1.07 5.94
CA TYR A 155 19.07 1.11 7.31
C TYR A 155 17.57 0.86 7.30
N ARG A 156 17.12 -0.11 8.09
CA ARG A 156 15.69 -0.37 8.30
C ARG A 156 15.15 0.57 9.36
N ILE A 157 14.03 1.21 9.07
CA ILE A 157 13.31 2.03 10.04
C ILE A 157 12.40 1.10 10.85
N GLU A 158 12.60 1.09 12.16
CA GLU A 158 11.79 0.31 13.07
C GLU A 158 10.44 0.99 13.33
N GLY A 159 9.42 0.17 13.64
CA GLY A 159 8.10 0.67 14.00
C GLY A 159 7.20 1.10 12.83
N LEU A 160 7.65 1.00 11.57
CA LEU A 160 6.78 1.23 10.41
C LEU A 160 5.89 0.02 10.06
N GLN A 161 5.89 -0.99 10.90
CA GLN A 161 5.08 -2.19 10.71
C GLN A 161 3.69 -1.99 11.29
N SER A 162 2.68 -2.30 10.50
CA SER A 162 1.32 -2.43 11.03
C SER A 162 1.13 -3.82 11.62
N GLU A 163 0.87 -3.86 12.91
CA GLU A 163 0.52 -5.10 13.60
C GLU A 163 -1.00 -5.19 13.71
N ARG A 164 -1.55 -6.34 13.33
CA ARG A 164 -2.96 -6.62 13.55
C ARG A 164 -3.13 -7.94 14.29
N ARG A 165 -3.81 -7.89 15.44
CA ARG A 165 -4.14 -9.10 16.21
C ARG A 165 -5.17 -9.92 15.45
N LYS A 166 -4.85 -11.19 15.19
CA LYS A 166 -5.88 -12.21 14.96
C LYS A 166 -6.38 -12.75 16.32
N THR A 167 -7.63 -13.18 16.32
CA THR A 167 -8.33 -13.69 17.51
C THR A 167 -7.70 -14.92 18.17
N GLU A 168 -6.59 -15.44 17.66
CA GLU A 168 -5.88 -16.64 18.18
C GLU A 168 -4.40 -16.38 18.47
N GLY A 169 -4.01 -15.13 18.75
CA GLY A 169 -2.62 -14.79 19.09
C GLY A 169 -1.64 -14.75 17.93
N LEU A 170 -2.09 -14.99 16.69
CA LEU A 170 -1.27 -14.80 15.49
C LEU A 170 -1.26 -13.33 15.10
N TYR A 171 -0.08 -12.74 15.09
CA TYR A 171 0.16 -11.38 14.61
C TYR A 171 0.50 -11.43 13.12
N HIS A 172 -0.15 -10.59 12.32
CA HIS A 172 0.29 -10.30 10.98
C HIS A 172 1.01 -8.96 11.00
N THR A 173 2.27 -8.97 10.64
CA THR A 173 3.05 -7.76 10.43
C THR A 173 3.28 -7.56 8.94
N ALA A 174 3.15 -6.35 8.48
CA ALA A 174 3.53 -5.98 7.13
C ALA A 174 4.27 -4.64 7.18
N PRO A 175 5.38 -4.49 6.45
CA PRO A 175 6.14 -3.25 6.44
C PRO A 175 5.39 -2.15 5.68
N GLY A 176 5.47 -0.91 6.19
CA GLY A 176 5.03 0.27 5.47
C GLY A 176 6.01 0.66 4.38
N ASP A 177 5.54 1.43 3.39
CA ASP A 177 6.39 2.03 2.36
C ASP A 177 6.76 3.45 2.76
N ILE A 178 8.05 3.74 2.84
CA ILE A 178 8.55 5.08 3.12
C ILE A 178 8.23 6.00 1.94
N GLU A 179 7.53 7.10 2.21
CA GLU A 179 7.28 8.18 1.24
C GLU A 179 8.36 9.26 1.33
N SER A 180 8.75 9.64 2.55
CA SER A 180 9.79 10.62 2.80
C SER A 180 10.35 10.52 4.20
N VAL A 181 11.61 10.93 4.36
CA VAL A 181 12.28 11.13 5.62
C VAL A 181 12.88 12.54 5.58
N GLU A 182 12.62 13.36 6.59
CA GLU A 182 13.13 14.74 6.61
C GLU A 182 14.63 14.79 6.85
N SER A 183 15.12 14.03 7.83
CA SER A 183 16.53 13.94 8.13
C SER A 183 16.89 12.64 8.85
N VAL A 184 18.15 12.24 8.69
CA VAL A 184 18.76 11.12 9.39
C VAL A 184 19.94 11.65 10.19
N ILE A 185 19.99 11.29 11.46
CA ILE A 185 21.04 11.74 12.41
C ILE A 185 21.57 10.55 13.20
N ASP A 186 22.81 10.64 13.69
CA ASP A 186 23.35 9.71 14.69
C ASP A 186 23.03 10.16 16.13
N ALA A 187 23.54 9.42 17.10
CA ALA A 187 23.37 9.75 18.52
C ALA A 187 24.03 11.06 18.93
N GLU A 188 25.01 11.53 18.17
CA GLU A 188 25.77 12.76 18.39
C GLU A 188 25.14 13.97 17.67
N GLY A 189 24.07 13.73 16.89
CA GLY A 189 23.36 14.76 16.13
C GLY A 189 23.96 15.07 14.76
N ASN A 190 24.92 14.30 14.29
CA ASN A 190 25.49 14.50 12.97
C ASN A 190 24.48 14.07 11.90
N LYS A 191 24.28 14.89 10.87
CA LYS A 191 23.36 14.63 9.76
C LYS A 191 24.02 13.82 8.67
N TYR A 192 23.26 12.92 8.08
CA TYR A 192 23.64 12.09 6.97
C TYR A 192 22.78 12.37 5.74
N GLU A 193 23.35 12.26 4.55
CA GLU A 193 22.64 12.40 3.29
C GLU A 193 21.82 11.13 3.01
N ILE A 194 20.57 11.31 2.62
CA ILE A 194 19.63 10.25 2.31
C ILE A 194 19.72 9.98 0.80
N GLY A 195 19.88 8.73 0.43
CA GLY A 195 19.78 8.26 -0.94
C GLY A 195 18.39 7.77 -1.31
N GLU A 196 18.30 6.55 -1.78
CA GLU A 196 17.05 5.94 -2.21
C GLU A 196 16.30 5.23 -1.07
N PHE A 197 14.98 5.11 -1.24
CA PHE A 197 14.11 4.38 -0.33
C PHE A 197 13.77 3.00 -0.90
N ARG A 198 13.74 2.01 -0.01
CA ARG A 198 13.29 0.66 -0.33
C ARG A 198 12.34 0.18 0.76
N GLN A 199 11.03 0.22 0.51
CA GLN A 199 10.02 -0.14 1.50
C GLN A 199 10.26 0.54 2.86
N ASP A 200 10.67 -0.25 3.85
CA ASP A 200 11.03 0.15 5.22
C ASP A 200 12.53 0.48 5.39
N CYS A 201 13.31 0.43 4.31
CA CYS A 201 14.75 0.68 4.31
C CYS A 201 15.11 1.97 3.57
N VAL A 202 16.13 2.65 4.08
CA VAL A 202 16.69 3.88 3.53
C VAL A 202 18.17 3.66 3.27
N PHE A 203 18.65 4.05 2.10
CA PHE A 203 20.08 4.11 1.84
C PHE A 203 20.65 5.41 2.41
N VAL A 204 21.66 5.30 3.28
CA VAL A 204 22.32 6.42 3.94
C VAL A 204 23.75 6.49 3.44
N LYS A 205 24.12 7.65 2.87
CA LYS A 205 25.47 7.86 2.34
C LYS A 205 26.49 8.11 3.46
N PRO A 206 27.75 7.69 3.27
CA PRO A 206 28.85 8.10 4.15
C PRO A 206 28.96 9.61 4.23
N ARG A 207 29.31 10.11 5.41
CA ARG A 207 29.51 11.55 5.63
C ARG A 207 30.94 11.93 5.25
N LYS A 208 31.07 12.98 4.47
CA LYS A 208 32.38 13.57 4.15
C LYS A 208 32.78 14.54 5.24
N VAL A 209 33.95 14.32 5.86
CA VAL A 209 34.51 15.16 6.90
C VAL A 209 35.85 15.64 6.40
N GLU A 210 36.03 16.97 6.40
CA GLU A 210 37.34 17.57 6.12
C GLU A 210 38.18 17.55 7.40
N ARG A 211 39.33 16.90 7.33
CA ARG A 211 40.29 16.82 8.40
C ARG A 211 41.65 17.35 7.91
N LYS A 212 42.31 18.20 8.69
CA LYS A 212 43.63 18.61 8.39
C LYS A 212 44.59 17.48 8.75
N ASN A 213 45.36 17.01 7.78
CA ASN A 213 46.41 16.02 7.99
C ASN A 213 47.49 16.63 8.85
N GLU A 214 47.78 16.03 9.99
CA GLU A 214 48.75 16.57 10.97
C GLU A 214 50.19 16.51 10.43
N ASP A 215 50.49 15.59 9.51
CA ASP A 215 51.84 15.41 8.96
C ASP A 215 52.11 16.31 7.75
N THR A 216 51.13 16.53 6.91
CA THR A 216 51.29 17.30 5.65
C THR A 216 50.74 18.71 5.74
N GLY A 217 49.88 19.00 6.72
CA GLY A 217 49.17 20.27 6.88
C GLY A 217 48.07 20.51 5.82
N GLU A 218 47.84 19.57 4.90
CA GLU A 218 46.82 19.64 3.85
C GLU A 218 45.43 19.18 4.37
N MET A 219 44.36 19.70 3.76
CA MET A 219 43.00 19.30 4.09
C MET A 219 42.66 18.03 3.30
N GLU A 220 42.39 16.96 4.02
CA GLU A 220 41.93 15.69 3.44
C GLU A 220 40.44 15.50 3.72
N THR A 221 39.73 15.04 2.71
CA THR A 221 38.31 14.63 2.84
C THR A 221 38.24 13.14 3.18
N LEU A 222 37.82 12.85 4.40
CA LEU A 222 37.63 11.49 4.89
C LEU A 222 36.14 11.10 4.75
N GLU A 223 35.85 9.93 4.24
CA GLU A 223 34.50 9.35 4.26
C GLU A 223 34.31 8.56 5.56
N VAL A 224 33.38 9.03 6.38
CA VAL A 224 32.99 8.39 7.63
C VAL A 224 31.72 7.57 7.40
N SER A 225 31.84 6.27 7.54
CA SER A 225 30.69 5.36 7.44
C SER A 225 29.69 5.64 8.56
N PRO A 226 28.38 5.57 8.27
CA PRO A 226 27.36 5.74 9.30
C PRO A 226 27.45 4.64 10.36
N PRO A 227 27.14 4.93 11.64
CA PRO A 227 27.12 3.93 12.71
C PRO A 227 25.99 2.93 12.52
N GLU A 228 26.00 1.80 13.25
CA GLU A 228 24.99 0.75 13.17
C GLU A 228 23.57 1.22 13.49
N THR A 229 23.44 2.24 14.34
CA THR A 229 22.17 2.81 14.76
C THR A 229 22.10 4.28 14.39
N LEU A 230 21.03 4.66 13.72
CA LEU A 230 20.70 6.02 13.33
C LEU A 230 19.28 6.35 13.78
N TYR A 231 18.91 7.61 13.66
CA TYR A 231 17.59 8.12 13.99
C TYR A 231 17.01 8.89 12.80
N ALA A 232 15.86 8.43 12.32
CA ALA A 232 15.09 9.15 11.30
C ALA A 232 14.14 10.14 11.97
N LYS A 233 14.00 11.33 11.38
CA LYS A 233 13.07 12.38 11.83
C LYS A 233 11.99 12.61 10.79
N ASN A 234 10.76 12.82 11.28
CA ASN A 234 9.58 13.10 10.48
C ASN A 234 9.42 12.12 9.29
N VAL A 235 9.39 10.83 9.62
CA VAL A 235 9.20 9.77 8.64
C VAL A 235 7.75 9.74 8.21
N LYS A 236 7.49 10.00 6.93
CA LYS A 236 6.17 9.81 6.32
C LYS A 236 6.16 8.49 5.57
N TYR A 237 5.20 7.64 5.88
CA TYR A 237 5.09 6.33 5.27
C TYR A 237 3.64 5.97 4.98
N ILE A 238 3.48 5.09 4.01
CA ILE A 238 2.18 4.51 3.65
C ILE A 238 2.11 3.17 4.35
N PRO A 239 1.25 2.98 5.35
CA PRO A 239 1.07 1.67 5.98
C PRO A 239 0.56 0.67 4.95
N PRO A 240 0.82 -0.63 5.11
CA PRO A 240 0.22 -1.65 4.26
C PRO A 240 -1.29 -1.55 4.41
N PHE A 241 -1.95 -1.39 3.28
CA PHE A 241 -3.22 -0.73 3.23
C PHE A 241 -4.36 -1.46 3.81
N SER A 242 -4.70 -2.55 3.37
CA SER A 242 -5.97 -3.11 3.76
C SER A 242 -5.85 -4.57 4.08
N PHE A 243 -6.64 -4.92 5.05
CA PHE A 243 -7.03 -6.28 5.22
C PHE A 243 -8.17 -6.54 4.25
N VAL A 244 -7.94 -7.47 3.34
CA VAL A 244 -8.93 -7.87 2.33
C VAL A 244 -9.10 -9.38 2.37
N ILE A 245 -10.28 -9.85 2.04
CA ILE A 245 -10.50 -11.30 1.85
C ILE A 245 -10.36 -11.60 0.36
N LEU A 246 -9.47 -12.53 0.06
CA LEU A 246 -9.27 -13.07 -1.28
C LEU A 246 -9.95 -14.43 -1.33
N ASN A 247 -11.06 -14.52 -2.05
CA ASN A 247 -11.83 -15.74 -2.19
C ASN A 247 -11.55 -16.40 -3.54
N GLN A 248 -11.02 -17.61 -3.48
CA GLN A 248 -10.93 -18.54 -4.62
C GLN A 248 -12.10 -19.54 -4.64
N ASN A 249 -12.64 -19.88 -3.47
CA ASN A 249 -13.83 -20.72 -3.32
C ASN A 249 -15.08 -19.83 -3.30
N LEU A 250 -15.71 -19.67 -4.45
CA LEU A 250 -16.77 -18.71 -4.67
C LEU A 250 -18.17 -19.31 -4.52
N SER A 251 -19.13 -18.49 -4.10
CA SER A 251 -20.53 -18.79 -4.27
C SER A 251 -20.85 -18.93 -5.77
N LYS A 252 -21.91 -19.65 -6.13
CA LYS A 252 -22.30 -19.81 -7.56
C LYS A 252 -22.42 -18.48 -8.29
N SER A 253 -22.97 -17.44 -7.64
CA SER A 253 -23.10 -16.10 -8.22
C SER A 253 -21.76 -15.40 -8.41
N ASP A 254 -20.85 -15.50 -7.45
CA ASP A 254 -19.52 -14.89 -7.53
C ASP A 254 -18.66 -15.63 -8.58
N ALA A 255 -18.80 -16.97 -8.69
CA ALA A 255 -18.14 -17.77 -9.72
C ALA A 255 -18.57 -17.37 -11.13
N GLN A 256 -19.88 -17.13 -11.34
CA GLN A 256 -20.39 -16.65 -12.61
C GLN A 256 -19.78 -15.29 -12.98
N VAL A 257 -19.84 -14.33 -12.06
CA VAL A 257 -19.26 -13.00 -12.28
C VAL A 257 -17.76 -13.04 -12.56
N MET A 258 -17.04 -13.96 -11.90
CA MET A 258 -15.62 -14.16 -12.15
C MET A 258 -15.37 -14.71 -13.56
N GLN A 259 -16.11 -15.73 -13.97
CA GLN A 259 -16.01 -16.33 -15.30
C GLN A 259 -16.34 -15.33 -16.40
N ASP A 260 -17.44 -14.58 -16.26
CA ASP A 260 -17.89 -13.57 -17.22
C ASP A 260 -16.86 -12.44 -17.43
N ASN A 261 -16.00 -12.22 -16.43
CA ASN A 261 -14.95 -11.18 -16.48
C ASN A 261 -13.54 -11.77 -16.63
N ASN A 262 -13.40 -13.06 -16.89
CA ASN A 262 -12.10 -13.73 -17.06
C ASN A 262 -11.14 -13.46 -15.89
N GLY A 263 -11.66 -13.50 -14.66
CA GLY A 263 -10.91 -13.29 -13.42
C GLY A 263 -10.42 -14.58 -12.79
N ASP A 264 -9.48 -14.49 -11.86
CA ASP A 264 -8.90 -15.62 -11.14
C ASP A 264 -9.41 -15.70 -9.69
N ALA A 265 -9.88 -14.58 -9.14
CA ALA A 265 -10.40 -14.49 -7.79
C ALA A 265 -11.34 -13.29 -7.59
N VAL A 266 -12.07 -13.31 -6.48
CA VAL A 266 -12.87 -12.17 -6.02
C VAL A 266 -12.27 -11.61 -4.75
N LEU A 267 -12.02 -10.31 -4.76
CA LEU A 267 -11.55 -9.54 -3.65
C LEU A 267 -12.75 -8.91 -2.91
N THR A 268 -12.79 -9.07 -1.59
CA THR A 268 -13.73 -8.37 -0.71
C THR A 268 -12.95 -7.43 0.20
N PHE A 269 -13.33 -6.16 0.22
CA PHE A 269 -12.62 -5.10 0.91
C PHE A 269 -13.56 -4.15 1.65
N PRO A 270 -13.07 -3.44 2.68
CA PRO A 270 -13.87 -2.46 3.41
C PRO A 270 -14.45 -1.38 2.51
N TYR A 271 -15.62 -0.87 2.86
CA TYR A 271 -16.32 0.14 2.06
C TYR A 271 -15.50 1.42 1.85
N ALA A 272 -14.65 1.78 2.80
CA ALA A 272 -13.83 3.00 2.77
C ALA A 272 -12.86 3.09 1.59
N TYR A 273 -12.59 1.98 0.90
CA TYR A 273 -11.67 1.96 -0.23
C TYR A 273 -12.42 2.06 -1.56
N ASP A 274 -11.94 2.94 -2.42
CA ASP A 274 -12.46 3.08 -3.79
C ASP A 274 -11.56 2.29 -4.73
N VAL A 275 -12.05 1.11 -5.11
CA VAL A 275 -11.40 0.24 -6.07
C VAL A 275 -11.85 0.61 -7.46
N SER A 276 -10.90 0.80 -8.35
CA SER A 276 -11.13 1.08 -9.76
C SER A 276 -10.62 -0.06 -10.63
N GLN A 277 -11.15 -0.14 -11.84
CA GLN A 277 -10.59 -1.01 -12.86
C GLN A 277 -9.13 -0.64 -13.11
N ASP A 278 -8.30 -1.63 -13.36
CA ASP A 278 -6.85 -1.54 -13.59
C ASP A 278 -6.01 -1.31 -12.33
N ASP A 279 -6.60 -1.13 -11.15
CA ASP A 279 -5.85 -1.07 -9.89
C ASP A 279 -5.00 -2.33 -9.70
N ILE A 280 -3.83 -2.16 -9.09
CA ILE A 280 -2.90 -3.26 -8.79
C ILE A 280 -2.91 -3.57 -7.31
N ILE A 281 -3.07 -4.85 -6.98
CA ILE A 281 -3.15 -5.36 -5.62
C ILE A 281 -2.09 -6.42 -5.42
N THR A 282 -1.13 -6.15 -4.56
CA THR A 282 -0.07 -7.10 -4.19
C THR A 282 -0.38 -7.69 -2.82
N VAL A 283 -0.49 -9.01 -2.73
CA VAL A 283 -0.77 -9.72 -1.48
C VAL A 283 0.52 -9.92 -0.71
N LEU A 284 0.60 -9.38 0.51
CA LEU A 284 1.83 -9.38 1.32
C LEU A 284 1.91 -10.57 2.30
N SER A 285 0.86 -11.38 2.40
CA SER A 285 0.78 -12.49 3.38
C SER A 285 1.53 -13.75 2.97
N GLY A 286 2.05 -13.81 1.76
CA GLY A 286 2.79 -14.97 1.29
C GLY A 286 3.52 -14.70 -0.01
N THR A 287 4.53 -15.50 -0.29
CA THR A 287 5.32 -15.43 -1.51
C THR A 287 5.36 -16.78 -2.20
N TYR A 288 5.57 -16.79 -3.51
CA TYR A 288 5.89 -17.98 -4.27
C TYR A 288 7.26 -17.83 -4.93
N THR A 289 7.89 -18.96 -5.24
CA THR A 289 9.26 -18.98 -5.78
C THR A 289 9.24 -19.07 -7.30
N LEU A 290 9.98 -18.19 -7.95
CA LEU A 290 10.25 -18.22 -9.38
C LEU A 290 11.73 -18.49 -9.62
N LYS A 291 12.01 -18.98 -10.82
CA LYS A 291 13.38 -19.25 -11.32
C LYS A 291 13.49 -18.67 -12.70
N GLY A 292 14.63 -18.06 -12.99
CA GLY A 292 14.89 -17.50 -14.31
C GLY A 292 16.38 -17.36 -14.59
N VAL A 293 16.71 -17.30 -15.87
CA VAL A 293 18.04 -16.92 -16.35
C VAL A 293 17.94 -15.50 -16.89
N PHE A 294 18.84 -14.66 -16.45
CA PHE A 294 18.90 -13.25 -16.79
C PHE A 294 20.24 -12.94 -17.45
N THR A 295 20.28 -11.89 -18.20
CA THR A 295 21.52 -11.39 -18.79
C THR A 295 21.80 -10.03 -18.18
N LYS A 296 23.01 -9.85 -17.66
CA LYS A 296 23.51 -8.57 -17.16
C LYS A 296 23.47 -7.55 -18.30
N LYS A 297 22.91 -6.40 -18.03
CA LYS A 297 22.85 -5.30 -18.99
C LYS A 297 23.88 -4.24 -18.64
N ASP A 298 24.25 -3.46 -19.64
CA ASP A 298 25.07 -2.26 -19.47
C ASP A 298 24.26 -1.16 -18.75
N ALA A 299 23.96 -1.42 -17.49
CA ALA A 299 23.22 -0.52 -16.60
C ALA A 299 23.56 -0.87 -15.15
N ASP A 300 23.43 0.14 -14.27
CA ASP A 300 23.64 -0.05 -12.82
C ASP A 300 22.66 -1.06 -12.19
N TYR A 301 21.57 -1.36 -12.89
CA TYR A 301 20.48 -2.19 -12.40
C TYR A 301 19.99 -3.18 -13.45
N ASP A 302 19.83 -4.42 -13.03
CA ASP A 302 19.06 -5.40 -13.77
C ASP A 302 17.60 -5.44 -13.30
N VAL A 303 16.67 -5.58 -14.25
CA VAL A 303 15.24 -5.63 -13.94
C VAL A 303 14.80 -7.07 -13.88
N ILE A 304 14.33 -7.51 -12.72
CA ILE A 304 13.68 -8.81 -12.57
C ILE A 304 12.24 -8.69 -13.12
N PRO A 305 11.81 -9.57 -14.04
CA PRO A 305 10.48 -9.51 -14.64
C PRO A 305 9.40 -10.01 -13.68
N ALA A 306 9.30 -9.37 -12.53
CA ALA A 306 8.28 -9.59 -11.53
C ALA A 306 7.79 -8.24 -11.03
N TYR A 307 6.52 -8.16 -10.65
CA TYR A 307 5.95 -6.89 -10.20
C TYR A 307 6.49 -6.46 -8.84
N PHE A 308 6.66 -7.43 -7.95
CA PHE A 308 7.16 -7.19 -6.61
C PHE A 308 7.97 -8.37 -6.08
N VAL A 309 9.27 -8.20 -6.01
CA VAL A 309 10.21 -9.20 -5.51
C VAL A 309 10.40 -9.02 -4.01
N GLY A 310 10.10 -10.06 -3.24
CA GLY A 310 10.28 -10.06 -1.79
C GLY A 310 11.71 -10.36 -1.36
N ALA A 311 12.36 -11.33 -2.02
CA ALA A 311 13.73 -11.73 -1.73
C ALA A 311 14.35 -12.48 -2.89
N VAL A 312 15.67 -12.43 -3.01
CA VAL A 312 16.45 -13.37 -3.83
C VAL A 312 16.94 -14.49 -2.91
N VAL A 313 16.70 -15.73 -3.34
CA VAL A 313 17.09 -16.94 -2.58
C VAL A 313 18.50 -17.37 -2.99
N SER A 314 18.78 -17.39 -4.30
CA SER A 314 20.12 -17.66 -4.81
C SER A 314 20.36 -16.93 -6.12
N CYS A 315 21.60 -16.57 -6.36
CA CYS A 315 22.08 -15.96 -7.60
C CYS A 315 23.36 -16.68 -8.00
N ILE A 316 23.32 -17.36 -9.15
CA ILE A 316 24.42 -18.19 -9.62
C ILE A 316 24.89 -17.66 -10.97
N GLY A 317 26.11 -17.18 -11.02
CA GLY A 317 26.81 -16.82 -12.25
C GLY A 317 27.54 -18.02 -12.86
N LYS A 318 28.32 -17.75 -13.87
CA LYS A 318 29.09 -18.77 -14.58
C LYS A 318 30.20 -19.37 -13.71
N GLU A 319 30.84 -18.54 -12.91
CA GLU A 319 32.06 -18.93 -12.17
C GLU A 319 31.82 -19.02 -10.66
N ARG A 320 30.80 -18.30 -10.13
CA ARG A 320 30.53 -18.27 -8.69
C ARG A 320 29.05 -18.05 -8.36
N GLU A 321 28.74 -18.29 -7.12
CA GLU A 321 27.49 -17.86 -6.49
C GLU A 321 27.66 -16.46 -5.91
N TYR A 322 26.67 -15.61 -6.14
CA TYR A 322 26.62 -14.24 -5.61
C TYR A 322 25.72 -14.17 -4.37
N ILE A 323 26.21 -13.51 -3.34
CA ILE A 323 25.57 -13.46 -2.02
C ILE A 323 24.66 -12.22 -1.93
N PRO A 324 23.36 -12.40 -1.61
CA PRO A 324 22.46 -11.27 -1.38
C PRO A 324 22.95 -10.34 -0.25
N ASN A 325 22.80 -9.05 -0.45
CA ASN A 325 23.26 -7.97 0.42
C ASN A 325 24.80 -7.83 0.57
N VAL A 326 25.57 -8.65 -0.12
CA VAL A 326 27.03 -8.51 -0.22
C VAL A 326 27.43 -8.16 -1.65
N ASP A 327 27.07 -9.03 -2.60
CA ASP A 327 27.41 -8.83 -4.01
C ASP A 327 26.36 -8.04 -4.78
N PHE A 328 25.13 -8.08 -4.32
CA PHE A 328 24.02 -7.34 -4.91
C PHE A 328 22.91 -7.06 -3.89
N ILE A 329 22.08 -6.06 -4.18
CA ILE A 329 20.87 -5.72 -3.40
C ILE A 329 19.66 -5.62 -4.30
N LEU A 330 18.49 -5.87 -3.70
CA LEU A 330 17.21 -5.52 -4.31
C LEU A 330 16.88 -4.06 -4.00
N CYS A 331 16.67 -3.26 -5.03
CA CYS A 331 16.23 -1.88 -4.94
C CYS A 331 14.82 -1.73 -5.49
N GLY A 332 14.01 -0.90 -4.86
CA GLY A 332 12.61 -0.72 -5.28
C GLY A 332 11.82 -2.03 -5.26
N ALA A 333 10.93 -2.20 -6.24
CA ALA A 333 10.05 -3.37 -6.29
C ALA A 333 10.71 -4.60 -6.95
N ASN A 334 11.59 -4.40 -7.94
CA ASN A 334 12.11 -5.48 -8.79
C ASN A 334 13.46 -5.17 -9.46
N TYR A 335 14.23 -4.24 -8.91
CA TYR A 335 15.57 -3.93 -9.42
C TYR A 335 16.64 -4.66 -8.62
N LEU A 336 17.59 -5.27 -9.30
CA LEU A 336 18.78 -5.85 -8.73
C LEU A 336 19.97 -4.92 -9.03
N LYS A 337 20.57 -4.37 -7.99
CA LYS A 337 21.75 -3.51 -8.09
C LYS A 337 22.98 -4.31 -7.68
N TRP A 338 23.97 -4.36 -8.57
CA TRP A 338 25.23 -4.99 -8.28
C TRP A 338 26.12 -4.08 -7.44
N LEU A 339 26.85 -4.67 -6.49
CA LEU A 339 27.72 -3.97 -5.54
C LEU A 339 29.16 -4.45 -5.61
N CYS A 340 29.38 -5.66 -6.15
CA CYS A 340 30.71 -6.25 -6.26
C CYS A 340 31.47 -5.74 -7.50
N ASP A 341 32.79 -5.69 -7.40
CA ASP A 341 33.67 -5.32 -8.52
C ASP A 341 33.76 -6.44 -9.56
N ASP A 342 33.62 -7.70 -9.11
CA ASP A 342 33.62 -8.93 -9.92
C ASP A 342 32.21 -9.48 -10.16
N CYS A 343 31.27 -8.60 -10.42
CA CYS A 343 29.92 -8.97 -10.84
C CYS A 343 29.93 -9.53 -12.27
N PRO A 344 28.81 -10.14 -12.72
CA PRO A 344 28.72 -10.63 -14.09
C PRO A 344 29.09 -9.54 -15.09
N GLU A 345 29.81 -9.89 -16.16
CA GLU A 345 30.14 -8.95 -17.24
C GLU A 345 28.86 -8.59 -18.03
N ASP A 346 28.90 -7.46 -18.71
CA ASP A 346 27.80 -7.06 -19.59
C ASP A 346 27.59 -8.09 -20.70
N GLY A 347 26.35 -8.59 -20.79
CA GLY A 347 26.00 -9.70 -21.69
C GLY A 347 26.16 -11.08 -21.07
N GLU A 348 26.75 -11.21 -19.90
CA GLU A 348 26.86 -12.48 -19.20
C GLU A 348 25.52 -12.92 -18.59
N ALA A 349 25.27 -14.23 -18.65
CA ALA A 349 24.04 -14.81 -18.09
C ALA A 349 24.25 -15.29 -16.65
N TYR A 350 23.25 -15.05 -15.83
CA TYR A 350 23.18 -15.55 -14.45
C TYR A 350 21.78 -16.09 -14.12
N SER A 351 21.72 -17.04 -13.21
CA SER A 351 20.50 -17.68 -12.76
C SER A 351 20.02 -17.10 -11.42
N LEU A 352 18.74 -16.77 -11.32
CA LEU A 352 18.11 -16.34 -10.08
C LEU A 352 17.04 -17.31 -9.63
N VAL A 353 17.02 -17.60 -8.34
CA VAL A 353 15.89 -18.15 -7.62
C VAL A 353 15.38 -17.05 -6.69
N TYR A 354 14.14 -16.62 -6.86
CA TYR A 354 13.62 -15.47 -6.14
C TYR A 354 12.16 -15.65 -5.71
N LYS A 355 11.79 -15.00 -4.62
CA LYS A 355 10.44 -15.01 -4.06
C LYS A 355 9.70 -13.75 -4.50
N VAL A 356 8.47 -13.94 -5.00
CA VAL A 356 7.61 -12.83 -5.44
C VAL A 356 6.31 -12.83 -4.67
N TYR A 357 5.78 -11.64 -4.42
CA TYR A 357 4.44 -11.49 -3.86
C TYR A 357 3.40 -11.60 -4.99
N PRO A 358 2.33 -12.41 -4.78
CA PRO A 358 1.23 -12.50 -5.74
C PRO A 358 0.64 -11.11 -5.99
N THR A 359 0.64 -10.70 -7.24
CA THR A 359 0.11 -9.41 -7.65
C THR A 359 -1.04 -9.60 -8.61
N TYR A 360 -2.13 -8.92 -8.35
CA TYR A 360 -3.37 -9.01 -9.11
C TYR A 360 -3.72 -7.65 -9.69
N LYS A 361 -4.35 -7.68 -10.86
CA LYS A 361 -4.97 -6.52 -11.50
C LYS A 361 -6.48 -6.59 -11.29
N VAL A 362 -7.11 -5.48 -10.94
CA VAL A 362 -8.57 -5.38 -10.87
C VAL A 362 -9.13 -5.34 -12.28
N VAL A 363 -9.89 -6.37 -12.64
CA VAL A 363 -10.54 -6.45 -13.94
C VAL A 363 -11.87 -5.69 -13.92
N LYS A 364 -12.62 -5.84 -12.82
CA LYS A 364 -13.91 -5.18 -12.66
C LYS A 364 -14.21 -4.91 -11.20
N ALA A 365 -14.48 -3.67 -10.86
CA ALA A 365 -15.10 -3.32 -9.60
C ALA A 365 -16.60 -3.64 -9.69
N ILE A 366 -17.12 -4.42 -8.73
CA ILE A 366 -18.53 -4.76 -8.69
C ILE A 366 -19.24 -3.64 -7.90
N PRO A 367 -20.08 -2.81 -8.54
CA PRO A 367 -20.82 -1.77 -7.85
C PRO A 367 -21.88 -2.44 -6.97
N GLN A 368 -21.56 -2.63 -5.70
CA GLN A 368 -22.54 -3.10 -4.73
C GLN A 368 -23.02 -1.92 -3.90
N ILE A 369 -24.25 -1.50 -4.18
CA ILE A 369 -24.98 -0.60 -3.32
C ILE A 369 -25.81 -1.47 -2.37
N ARG A 370 -25.15 -2.17 -1.47
CA ARG A 370 -25.84 -2.81 -0.35
C ARG A 370 -25.83 -1.85 0.83
N THR A 371 -27.00 -1.50 1.28
CA THR A 371 -27.20 -0.79 2.54
C THR A 371 -27.96 -1.72 3.47
N SER A 372 -27.42 -1.98 4.65
CA SER A 372 -28.18 -2.55 5.77
C SER A 372 -28.27 -1.46 6.81
N GLU A 373 -29.46 -1.15 7.30
CA GLU A 373 -29.70 -0.11 8.30
C GLU A 373 -29.03 1.24 8.00
N ASN A 374 -29.05 1.68 6.74
CA ASN A 374 -28.34 2.87 6.23
C ASN A 374 -26.80 2.80 6.29
N GLN A 375 -26.23 1.66 6.60
CA GLN A 375 -24.77 1.46 6.56
C GLN A 375 -24.35 0.81 5.25
N ARG A 376 -23.27 1.35 4.67
CA ARG A 376 -22.72 0.81 3.44
C ARG A 376 -21.87 -0.43 3.72
N MET A 377 -22.13 -1.48 2.97
CA MET A 377 -21.49 -2.79 3.13
C MET A 377 -20.16 -2.89 2.37
N PRO A 378 -19.28 -3.85 2.73
CA PRO A 378 -18.05 -4.11 2.00
C PRO A 378 -18.26 -4.29 0.51
N LYS A 379 -17.32 -3.81 -0.28
CA LYS A 379 -17.33 -3.88 -1.74
C LYS A 379 -16.62 -5.14 -2.21
N LYS A 380 -16.91 -5.56 -3.45
CA LYS A 380 -16.22 -6.66 -4.12
C LYS A 380 -15.62 -6.21 -5.44
N ALA A 381 -14.54 -6.86 -5.84
CA ALA A 381 -13.94 -6.70 -7.16
C ALA A 381 -13.47 -8.04 -7.70
N VAL A 382 -13.58 -8.20 -9.01
CA VAL A 382 -12.97 -9.31 -9.74
C VAL A 382 -11.52 -8.94 -10.03
N ILE A 383 -10.61 -9.83 -9.69
CA ILE A 383 -9.18 -9.65 -9.89
C ILE A 383 -8.62 -10.80 -10.72
N LYS A 384 -7.58 -10.49 -11.48
CA LYS A 384 -6.81 -11.43 -12.28
C LYS A 384 -5.36 -11.40 -11.87
N LEU A 385 -4.72 -12.57 -11.77
CA LEU A 385 -3.29 -12.64 -11.50
C LEU A 385 -2.56 -11.83 -12.59
N TYR A 386 -1.79 -10.85 -12.15
CA TYR A 386 -1.01 -10.01 -13.05
C TYR A 386 0.23 -10.78 -13.43
N ASP A 387 0.11 -11.52 -14.52
CA ASP A 387 1.18 -12.38 -14.98
C ASP A 387 2.36 -11.56 -15.48
N THR A 388 3.50 -11.90 -14.96
CA THR A 388 4.75 -11.19 -15.12
C THR A 388 5.40 -11.39 -16.48
N TYR A 389 4.86 -12.27 -17.32
CA TYR A 389 5.51 -12.65 -18.58
C TYR A 389 5.47 -11.61 -19.70
N GLY A 390 4.66 -10.58 -19.63
CA GLY A 390 4.53 -9.62 -20.73
C GLY A 390 4.54 -8.16 -20.38
N GLU A 391 3.88 -7.75 -19.29
CA GLU A 391 3.50 -6.36 -19.06
C GLU A 391 4.33 -5.62 -17.99
N ALA A 392 5.07 -6.32 -17.15
CA ALA A 392 5.91 -5.71 -16.11
C ALA A 392 7.06 -4.85 -16.68
N ARG A 393 7.34 -4.96 -17.97
CA ARG A 393 8.45 -4.24 -18.63
C ARG A 393 8.26 -2.72 -18.70
N GLY A 394 7.06 -2.21 -18.49
CA GLY A 394 6.74 -0.79 -18.67
C GLY A 394 6.61 0.04 -17.39
N VAL A 395 6.36 -0.59 -16.25
CA VAL A 395 5.92 0.14 -15.03
C VAL A 395 7.06 0.83 -14.28
N ASN A 396 8.29 0.46 -14.53
CA ASN A 396 9.46 0.93 -13.77
C ASN A 396 10.59 1.54 -14.64
N LYS A 397 10.30 1.96 -15.85
CA LYS A 397 11.24 2.84 -16.54
C LYS A 397 11.08 4.26 -16.00
N LYS A 398 12.06 4.70 -15.23
CA LYS A 398 12.23 6.13 -14.94
C LYS A 398 12.39 6.93 -16.21
#